data_872f80204d00104bedce5ed049817c82
#
_entry.id   872f80204d00104bedce5ed049817c82
#
_cell.length_a   1.000
_cell.length_b   1.000
_cell.length_c   1.000
_cell.angle_alpha   90.00
_cell.angle_beta   90.00
_cell.angle_gamma   90.00
#
_symmetry.space_group_name_H-M   'P 1'
#
loop_
_entity.id
_entity.type
_entity.pdbx_description
1 polymer ?
#
loop_
_entity_poly.entity_id
_entity_poly.type
_entity_poly.pdbx_seq_one_letter_code
_entity_poly.pdbx_strand_id
1 'polypeptide(L)'
;MKTIGNDIFTVVEDPDRVELFKKLVNEDNVNSLNDCTKHNLLQLAIAYDNVIGAEHVIAKGIDINYQNKGKETALHFCAMYYWRYHKDVLYITDLLLKKGAKTNLYDKWGNFPLWYAVTMYGHDVEFIKLLLKYGAGCMVNKNGITLMSIASQRGYDEILELCKQQSEKE
;
A
#
# COMPACT_ATOMS: atom_id res chain seq x y z
N MET A 1 25.51 6.51 -22.46
CA MET A 1 24.05 6.60 -22.35
C MET A 1 23.54 5.20 -22.05
N LYS A 2 23.00 4.95 -20.83
CA LYS A 2 22.27 3.71 -20.57
C LYS A 2 21.01 3.76 -21.44
N THR A 3 20.85 2.80 -22.34
CA THR A 3 19.59 2.60 -23.07
C THR A 3 18.51 2.41 -22.02
N ILE A 4 17.57 3.35 -21.94
CA ILE A 4 16.40 3.21 -21.07
C ILE A 4 15.66 1.97 -21.60
N GLY A 5 15.69 0.89 -20.82
CA GLY A 5 15.09 -0.38 -21.20
C GLY A 5 13.59 -0.22 -21.45
N ASN A 6 13.07 -0.97 -22.42
CA ASN A 6 11.63 -1.06 -22.68
C ASN A 6 11.02 -2.27 -21.97
N ASP A 7 11.66 -2.75 -20.88
CA ASP A 7 11.05 -3.78 -20.05
C ASP A 7 9.94 -3.18 -19.17
N ILE A 8 9.00 -4.02 -18.78
CA ILE A 8 7.79 -3.58 -18.03
C ILE A 8 8.12 -2.92 -16.69
N PHE A 9 9.27 -3.24 -16.07
CA PHE A 9 9.66 -2.68 -14.78
C PHE A 9 10.23 -1.28 -14.90
N THR A 10 11.02 -1.00 -15.93
CA THR A 10 11.50 0.37 -16.18
C THR A 10 10.41 1.28 -16.73
N VAL A 11 9.43 0.74 -17.43
CA VAL A 11 8.31 1.53 -17.97
C VAL A 11 7.29 1.88 -16.89
N VAL A 12 7.02 1.01 -15.92
CA VAL A 12 6.08 1.30 -14.82
C VAL A 12 6.59 2.41 -13.90
N GLU A 13 7.91 2.58 -13.80
CA GLU A 13 8.56 3.61 -12.98
C GLU A 13 8.43 5.03 -13.57
N ASP A 14 7.95 5.15 -14.82
CA ASP A 14 7.80 6.41 -15.53
C ASP A 14 6.33 6.64 -15.91
N PRO A 15 5.59 7.48 -15.15
CA PRO A 15 4.17 7.76 -15.42
C PRO A 15 3.91 8.32 -16.81
N ASP A 16 4.88 9.02 -17.43
CA ASP A 16 4.74 9.58 -18.77
C ASP A 16 4.73 8.50 -19.87
N ARG A 17 5.16 7.28 -19.54
CA ARG A 17 5.20 6.12 -20.45
C ARG A 17 4.02 5.17 -20.29
N VAL A 18 2.94 5.59 -19.67
CA VAL A 18 1.79 4.75 -19.33
C VAL A 18 1.16 4.04 -20.53
N GLU A 19 1.12 4.68 -21.70
CA GLU A 19 0.58 4.06 -22.91
C GLU A 19 1.45 2.90 -23.43
N LEU A 20 2.77 3.02 -23.28
CA LEU A 20 3.68 1.92 -23.58
C LEU A 20 3.51 0.79 -22.53
N PHE A 21 3.41 1.16 -21.26
CA PHE A 21 3.16 0.20 -20.17
C PHE A 21 1.89 -0.63 -20.43
N LYS A 22 0.78 0.01 -20.77
CA LYS A 22 -0.48 -0.67 -21.10
C LYS A 22 -0.36 -1.65 -22.27
N LYS A 23 0.50 -1.35 -23.24
CA LYS A 23 0.74 -2.25 -24.38
C LYS A 23 1.60 -3.46 -24.02
N LEU A 24 2.54 -3.30 -23.08
CA LEU A 24 3.48 -4.35 -22.68
C LEU A 24 2.87 -5.30 -21.64
N VAL A 25 1.95 -4.82 -20.78
CA VAL A 25 1.36 -5.62 -19.70
C VAL A 25 0.06 -6.29 -20.16
N ASN A 26 0.01 -7.59 -19.98
CA ASN A 26 -1.15 -8.44 -20.28
C ASN A 26 -1.38 -9.45 -19.15
N GLU A 27 -2.36 -10.33 -19.28
CA GLU A 27 -2.74 -11.32 -18.27
C GLU A 27 -1.64 -12.34 -17.99
N ASP A 28 -0.79 -12.65 -18.98
CA ASP A 28 0.30 -13.64 -18.85
C ASP A 28 1.48 -13.09 -18.02
N ASN A 29 1.74 -11.78 -18.10
CA ASN A 29 2.91 -11.15 -17.47
C ASN A 29 2.61 -10.19 -16.33
N VAL A 30 1.33 -9.91 -16.03
CA VAL A 30 0.93 -8.94 -14.99
C VAL A 30 1.48 -9.28 -13.60
N ASN A 31 1.66 -10.57 -13.31
CA ASN A 31 2.23 -11.05 -12.04
C ASN A 31 3.76 -11.24 -12.07
N SER A 32 4.45 -10.69 -13.07
CA SER A 32 5.90 -10.70 -13.11
C SER A 32 6.50 -9.89 -11.95
N LEU A 33 7.69 -10.31 -11.51
CA LEU A 33 8.37 -9.71 -10.36
C LEU A 33 9.71 -9.11 -10.76
N ASN A 34 10.02 -7.95 -10.20
CA ASN A 34 11.36 -7.36 -10.31
C ASN A 34 12.43 -8.29 -9.72
N ASP A 35 13.55 -8.44 -10.40
CA ASP A 35 14.56 -9.44 -10.04
C ASP A 35 15.26 -9.17 -8.69
N CYS A 36 15.49 -7.92 -8.35
CA CYS A 36 16.25 -7.54 -7.16
C CYS A 36 15.41 -7.55 -5.89
N THR A 37 14.28 -6.85 -5.90
CA THR A 37 13.43 -6.60 -4.73
C THR A 37 12.24 -7.52 -4.64
N LYS A 38 11.94 -8.21 -5.76
CA LYS A 38 10.72 -9.01 -5.93
C LYS A 38 9.45 -8.18 -5.73
N HIS A 39 9.49 -6.88 -6.08
CA HIS A 39 8.27 -6.08 -6.19
C HIS A 39 7.46 -6.54 -7.40
N ASN A 40 6.14 -6.55 -7.25
CA ASN A 40 5.25 -6.69 -8.39
C ASN A 40 4.98 -5.33 -9.04
N LEU A 41 4.35 -5.34 -10.21
CA LEU A 41 4.06 -4.12 -10.97
C LEU A 41 3.17 -3.13 -10.22
N LEU A 42 2.25 -3.60 -9.37
CA LEU A 42 1.38 -2.75 -8.56
C LEU A 42 2.16 -1.98 -7.49
N GLN A 43 3.07 -2.65 -6.79
CA GLN A 43 3.92 -2.03 -5.78
C GLN A 43 4.81 -0.93 -6.40
N LEU A 44 5.37 -1.19 -7.59
CA LEU A 44 6.16 -0.20 -8.32
C LEU A 44 5.29 0.96 -8.82
N ALA A 45 4.12 0.69 -9.40
CA ALA A 45 3.20 1.74 -9.84
C ALA A 45 2.84 2.70 -8.69
N ILE A 46 2.58 2.18 -7.49
CA ILE A 46 2.31 3.01 -6.29
C ILE A 46 3.57 3.81 -5.88
N ALA A 47 4.74 3.19 -5.88
CA ALA A 47 5.99 3.83 -5.47
C ALA A 47 6.39 5.00 -6.39
N TYR A 48 6.01 4.94 -7.67
CA TYR A 48 6.34 5.93 -8.70
C TYR A 48 5.15 6.80 -9.12
N ASP A 49 4.04 6.80 -8.35
CA ASP A 49 2.83 7.59 -8.60
C ASP A 49 2.17 7.33 -9.97
N ASN A 50 2.32 6.12 -10.49
CA ASN A 50 1.71 5.71 -11.74
C ASN A 50 0.30 5.18 -11.50
N VAL A 51 -0.65 6.08 -11.21
CA VAL A 51 -2.05 5.76 -10.90
C VAL A 51 -2.69 4.94 -12.02
N ILE A 52 -2.52 5.39 -13.27
CA ILE A 52 -3.11 4.72 -14.43
C ILE A 52 -2.48 3.34 -14.64
N GLY A 53 -1.17 3.22 -14.37
CA GLY A 53 -0.48 1.92 -14.38
C GLY A 53 -1.01 0.98 -13.30
N ALA A 54 -1.23 1.50 -12.08
CA ALA A 54 -1.82 0.73 -10.99
C ALA A 54 -3.24 0.22 -11.33
N GLU A 55 -4.11 1.09 -11.84
CA GLU A 55 -5.44 0.71 -12.32
C GLU A 55 -5.38 -0.38 -13.40
N HIS A 56 -4.47 -0.23 -14.35
CA HIS A 56 -4.31 -1.18 -15.45
C HIS A 56 -3.94 -2.58 -14.94
N VAL A 57 -2.94 -2.71 -14.05
CA VAL A 57 -2.53 -4.01 -13.52
C VAL A 57 -3.61 -4.62 -12.62
N ILE A 58 -4.35 -3.81 -11.86
CA ILE A 58 -5.50 -4.26 -11.07
C ILE A 58 -6.59 -4.82 -11.99
N ALA A 59 -6.90 -4.15 -13.11
CA ALA A 59 -7.86 -4.62 -14.10
C ALA A 59 -7.41 -5.91 -14.81
N LYS A 60 -6.09 -6.13 -14.94
CA LYS A 60 -5.49 -7.35 -15.52
C LYS A 60 -5.37 -8.53 -14.55
N GLY A 61 -5.81 -8.37 -13.31
CA GLY A 61 -5.84 -9.46 -12.33
C GLY A 61 -4.52 -9.70 -11.61
N ILE A 62 -3.75 -8.64 -11.34
CA ILE A 62 -2.57 -8.74 -10.48
C ILE A 62 -2.94 -9.27 -9.09
N ASP A 63 -2.06 -10.08 -8.49
CA ASP A 63 -2.23 -10.49 -7.08
C ASP A 63 -2.09 -9.26 -6.15
N ILE A 64 -3.25 -8.77 -5.70
CA ILE A 64 -3.38 -7.59 -4.83
C ILE A 64 -2.74 -7.82 -3.45
N ASN A 65 -2.74 -9.08 -2.99
CA ASN A 65 -2.22 -9.46 -1.68
C ASN A 65 -0.79 -10.01 -1.73
N TYR A 66 -0.15 -9.91 -2.89
CA TYR A 66 1.24 -10.34 -3.07
C TYR A 66 2.15 -9.66 -2.04
N GLN A 67 3.00 -10.46 -1.41
CA GLN A 67 4.02 -10.00 -0.48
C GLN A 67 5.41 -10.12 -1.12
N ASN A 68 6.12 -9.01 -1.26
CA ASN A 68 7.48 -8.95 -1.81
C ASN A 68 8.51 -9.62 -0.87
N LYS A 69 9.80 -9.51 -1.16
CA LYS A 69 10.90 -10.03 -0.31
C LYS A 69 10.87 -9.45 1.12
N GLY A 70 10.35 -8.24 1.31
CA GLY A 70 10.11 -7.60 2.61
C GLY A 70 8.80 -8.04 3.27
N LYS A 71 8.03 -8.94 2.66
CA LYS A 71 6.65 -9.28 3.02
C LYS A 71 5.70 -8.08 2.98
N GLU A 72 6.05 -7.03 2.26
CA GLU A 72 5.22 -5.85 2.08
C GLU A 72 4.18 -6.10 1.00
N THR A 73 2.95 -5.67 1.23
CA THR A 73 1.86 -5.68 0.24
C THR A 73 1.70 -4.32 -0.43
N ALA A 74 0.84 -4.21 -1.44
CA ALA A 74 0.44 -2.94 -2.03
C ALA A 74 -0.10 -1.94 -0.99
N LEU A 75 -0.86 -2.38 0.03
CA LEU A 75 -1.34 -1.51 1.11
C LEU A 75 -0.20 -0.97 2.01
N HIS A 76 0.89 -1.72 2.20
CA HIS A 76 2.07 -1.18 2.88
C HIS A 76 2.70 -0.06 2.05
N PHE A 77 2.79 -0.23 0.73
CA PHE A 77 3.28 0.81 -0.17
C PHE A 77 2.38 2.04 -0.13
N CYS A 78 1.06 1.88 -0.19
CA CYS A 78 0.13 2.99 -0.01
C CYS A 78 0.41 3.75 1.30
N ALA A 79 0.55 3.04 2.42
CA ALA A 79 0.83 3.68 3.70
C ALA A 79 2.19 4.37 3.74
N MET A 80 3.23 3.83 3.10
CA MET A 80 4.57 4.44 3.06
C MET A 80 4.66 5.65 2.14
N TYR A 81 3.90 5.67 1.04
CA TYR A 81 3.97 6.74 0.03
C TYR A 81 2.86 7.78 0.14
N TYR A 82 1.91 7.64 1.09
CA TYR A 82 0.79 8.56 1.30
C TYR A 82 1.22 10.02 1.44
N TRP A 83 2.28 10.31 2.17
CA TRP A 83 2.78 11.67 2.38
C TRP A 83 3.18 12.40 1.09
N ARG A 84 3.56 11.64 0.08
CA ARG A 84 4.07 12.17 -1.18
C ARG A 84 2.96 12.38 -2.21
N TYR A 85 1.96 11.49 -2.22
CA TYR A 85 0.97 11.40 -3.30
C TYR A 85 -0.48 11.35 -2.79
N HIS A 86 -0.79 12.02 -1.71
CA HIS A 86 -2.03 12.00 -0.94
C HIS A 86 -3.29 11.49 -1.65
N LYS A 87 -3.84 12.28 -2.62
CA LYS A 87 -5.12 11.97 -3.26
C LYS A 87 -5.06 10.70 -4.10
N ASP A 88 -3.95 10.51 -4.81
CA ASP A 88 -3.76 9.38 -5.71
C ASP A 88 -3.60 8.10 -4.92
N VAL A 89 -2.85 8.14 -3.82
CA VAL A 89 -2.72 7.01 -2.89
C VAL A 89 -4.03 6.70 -2.19
N LEU A 90 -4.82 7.69 -1.76
CA LEU A 90 -6.16 7.44 -1.18
C LEU A 90 -7.07 6.74 -2.17
N TYR A 91 -7.09 7.21 -3.41
CA TYR A 91 -7.88 6.61 -4.48
C TYR A 91 -7.48 5.16 -4.74
N ILE A 92 -6.18 4.89 -4.93
CA ILE A 92 -5.68 3.52 -5.15
C ILE A 92 -5.94 2.63 -3.93
N THR A 93 -5.78 3.16 -2.71
CA THR A 93 -6.07 2.42 -1.48
C THR A 93 -7.54 1.99 -1.42
N ASP A 94 -8.48 2.89 -1.69
CA ASP A 94 -9.91 2.57 -1.73
C ASP A 94 -10.22 1.53 -2.81
N LEU A 95 -9.61 1.65 -3.98
CA LEU A 95 -9.73 0.66 -5.07
C LEU A 95 -9.23 -0.73 -4.63
N LEU A 96 -8.04 -0.80 -4.00
CA LEU A 96 -7.46 -2.04 -3.50
C LEU A 96 -8.35 -2.70 -2.44
N LEU A 97 -8.85 -1.91 -1.49
CA LEU A 97 -9.72 -2.39 -0.42
C LEU A 97 -11.06 -2.92 -0.98
N LYS A 98 -11.66 -2.23 -1.96
CA LYS A 98 -12.85 -2.71 -2.69
C LYS A 98 -12.60 -4.02 -3.44
N LYS A 99 -11.36 -4.27 -3.86
CA LYS A 99 -10.94 -5.50 -4.55
C LYS A 99 -10.46 -6.60 -3.59
N GLY A 100 -10.59 -6.43 -2.29
CA GLY A 100 -10.27 -7.45 -1.28
C GLY A 100 -8.82 -7.44 -0.80
N ALA A 101 -8.15 -6.29 -0.83
CA ALA A 101 -6.84 -6.16 -0.21
C ALA A 101 -6.94 -6.40 1.31
N LYS A 102 -6.09 -7.28 1.83
CA LYS A 102 -6.05 -7.65 3.25
C LYS A 102 -5.32 -6.59 4.06
N THR A 103 -5.99 -6.03 5.05
CA THR A 103 -5.48 -4.96 5.92
C THR A 103 -4.55 -5.44 7.02
N ASN A 104 -4.54 -6.76 7.30
CA ASN A 104 -3.91 -7.37 8.48
C ASN A 104 -2.68 -8.24 8.16
N LEU A 105 -2.10 -8.13 6.97
CA LEU A 105 -0.86 -8.81 6.64
C LEU A 105 0.33 -8.09 7.27
N TYR A 106 1.25 -8.86 7.86
CA TYR A 106 2.47 -8.34 8.45
C TYR A 106 3.63 -8.38 7.46
N ASP A 107 4.44 -7.34 7.46
CA ASP A 107 5.74 -7.34 6.79
C ASP A 107 6.81 -8.14 7.57
N LYS A 108 8.05 -8.15 7.10
CA LYS A 108 9.15 -8.88 7.74
C LYS A 108 9.53 -8.32 9.13
N TRP A 109 9.23 -7.05 9.40
CA TRP A 109 9.47 -6.43 10.72
C TRP A 109 8.30 -6.61 11.68
N GLY A 110 7.20 -7.21 11.20
CA GLY A 110 5.99 -7.46 11.98
C GLY A 110 5.07 -6.25 12.10
N ASN A 111 5.17 -5.33 11.17
CA ASN A 111 4.27 -4.21 11.04
C ASN A 111 3.18 -4.52 9.98
N PHE A 112 2.07 -3.84 10.04
CA PHE A 112 0.94 -3.93 9.12
C PHE A 112 0.63 -2.54 8.53
N PRO A 113 -0.14 -2.41 7.45
CA PRO A 113 -0.33 -1.13 6.76
C PRO A 113 -0.78 0.02 7.69
N LEU A 114 -1.76 -0.22 8.59
CA LEU A 114 -2.24 0.79 9.54
C LEU A 114 -1.14 1.23 10.53
N TRP A 115 -0.17 0.36 10.85
CA TRP A 115 1.00 0.72 11.67
C TRP A 115 1.80 1.85 11.03
N TYR A 116 2.11 1.74 9.74
CA TYR A 116 2.82 2.78 8.99
C TYR A 116 2.03 4.07 8.92
N ALA A 117 0.72 3.98 8.66
CA ALA A 117 -0.16 5.15 8.63
C ALA A 117 -0.12 5.94 9.96
N VAL A 118 -0.24 5.26 11.10
CA VAL A 118 -0.24 5.90 12.42
C VAL A 118 1.16 6.39 12.80
N THR A 119 2.21 5.60 12.57
CA THR A 119 3.56 5.96 13.02
C THR A 119 4.21 7.06 12.19
N MET A 120 3.88 7.14 10.90
CA MET A 120 4.44 8.13 9.98
C MET A 120 3.57 9.39 9.86
N TYR A 121 2.23 9.26 9.92
CA TYR A 121 1.28 10.33 9.58
C TYR A 121 0.10 10.45 10.55
N GLY A 122 0.31 10.16 11.81
CA GLY A 122 -0.75 10.11 12.81
C GLY A 122 -1.55 11.41 13.03
N HIS A 123 -1.12 12.52 12.46
CA HIS A 123 -1.89 13.78 12.44
C HIS A 123 -2.84 13.86 11.22
N ASP A 124 -2.68 13.03 10.21
CA ASP A 124 -3.57 12.94 9.05
C ASP A 124 -4.41 11.66 9.15
N VAL A 125 -5.64 11.83 9.60
CA VAL A 125 -6.54 10.71 9.91
C VAL A 125 -7.33 10.19 8.72
N GLU A 126 -7.28 10.83 7.56
CA GLU A 126 -8.09 10.44 6.39
C GLU A 126 -7.73 9.04 5.90
N PHE A 127 -6.45 8.78 5.72
CA PHE A 127 -5.95 7.46 5.32
C PHE A 127 -6.22 6.39 6.40
N ILE A 128 -6.06 6.76 7.67
CA ILE A 128 -6.33 5.87 8.82
C ILE A 128 -7.81 5.48 8.86
N LYS A 129 -8.72 6.46 8.73
CA LYS A 129 -10.17 6.23 8.66
C LYS A 129 -10.55 5.31 7.51
N LEU A 130 -9.90 5.47 6.36
CA LEU A 130 -10.14 4.61 5.20
C LEU A 130 -9.77 3.14 5.51
N LEU A 131 -8.59 2.89 6.08
CA LEU A 131 -8.18 1.53 6.46
C LEU A 131 -9.11 0.92 7.52
N LEU A 132 -9.47 1.68 8.57
CA LEU A 132 -10.38 1.22 9.62
C LEU A 132 -11.78 0.89 9.09
N LYS A 133 -12.31 1.69 8.15
CA LYS A 133 -13.59 1.43 7.48
C LYS A 133 -13.64 0.05 6.82
N TYR A 134 -12.51 -0.44 6.31
CA TYR A 134 -12.38 -1.76 5.69
C TYR A 134 -11.83 -2.83 6.63
N GLY A 135 -11.98 -2.65 7.95
CA GLY A 135 -11.67 -3.67 8.94
C GLY A 135 -10.18 -3.81 9.30
N ALA A 136 -9.39 -2.75 9.10
CA ALA A 136 -8.06 -2.74 9.69
C ALA A 136 -8.18 -2.71 11.22
N GLY A 137 -7.67 -3.74 11.89
CA GLY A 137 -7.67 -3.81 13.36
C GLY A 137 -6.56 -2.96 13.98
N CYS A 138 -6.78 -2.46 15.19
CA CYS A 138 -5.75 -1.82 16.00
C CYS A 138 -4.84 -2.85 16.67
N MET A 139 -4.22 -3.69 15.82
CA MET A 139 -3.46 -4.87 16.23
C MET A 139 -2.15 -4.53 16.98
N VAL A 140 -1.56 -5.58 17.51
CA VAL A 140 -0.22 -5.56 18.13
C VAL A 140 0.81 -5.92 17.07
N ASN A 141 1.90 -5.16 16.97
CA ASN A 141 3.01 -5.57 16.12
C ASN A 141 3.81 -6.73 16.74
N LYS A 142 4.75 -7.30 16.01
CA LYS A 142 5.55 -8.44 16.52
C LYS A 142 6.41 -8.11 17.74
N ASN A 143 6.62 -6.85 18.07
CA ASN A 143 7.37 -6.41 19.24
C ASN A 143 6.45 -6.18 20.47
N GLY A 144 5.19 -6.55 20.40
CA GLY A 144 4.22 -6.38 21.49
C GLY A 144 3.72 -4.93 21.64
N ILE A 145 3.96 -4.03 20.68
CA ILE A 145 3.55 -2.64 20.76
C ILE A 145 2.19 -2.50 20.07
N THR A 146 1.24 -1.84 20.75
CA THR A 146 -0.10 -1.55 20.22
C THR A 146 -0.15 -0.18 19.55
N LEU A 147 -1.04 0.01 18.58
CA LEU A 147 -1.30 1.33 18.00
C LEU A 147 -1.84 2.31 19.04
N MET A 148 -2.65 1.83 20.00
CA MET A 148 -3.17 2.66 21.08
C MET A 148 -2.04 3.22 21.95
N SER A 149 -1.01 2.41 22.27
CA SER A 149 0.14 2.90 23.04
C SER A 149 0.92 3.98 22.30
N ILE A 150 1.11 3.84 20.99
CA ILE A 150 1.75 4.85 20.14
C ILE A 150 0.90 6.14 20.08
N ALA A 151 -0.40 6.01 19.83
CA ALA A 151 -1.31 7.15 19.76
C ALA A 151 -1.33 7.93 21.08
N SER A 152 -1.41 7.23 22.21
CA SER A 152 -1.37 7.84 23.54
C SER A 152 -0.04 8.55 23.81
N GLN A 153 1.10 7.90 23.50
CA GLN A 153 2.43 8.49 23.73
C GLN A 153 2.68 9.74 22.88
N ARG A 154 2.08 9.81 21.67
CA ARG A 154 2.24 10.93 20.75
C ARG A 154 1.16 11.99 20.84
N GLY A 155 0.16 11.83 21.70
CA GLY A 155 -0.97 12.74 21.83
C GLY A 155 -1.89 12.76 20.61
N TYR A 156 -2.04 11.61 19.95
CA TYR A 156 -2.96 11.46 18.81
C TYR A 156 -4.34 11.04 19.29
N ASP A 157 -5.06 11.98 19.96
CA ASP A 157 -6.32 11.71 20.65
C ASP A 157 -7.41 11.17 19.71
N GLU A 158 -7.50 11.70 18.48
CA GLU A 158 -8.47 11.23 17.49
C GLU A 158 -8.19 9.78 17.08
N ILE A 159 -6.93 9.39 16.90
CA ILE A 159 -6.57 8.00 16.57
C ILE A 159 -6.85 7.07 17.73
N LEU A 160 -6.55 7.52 18.96
CA LEU A 160 -6.83 6.75 20.15
C LEU A 160 -8.33 6.45 20.27
N GLU A 161 -9.17 7.44 20.00
CA GLU A 161 -10.62 7.27 20.00
C GLU A 161 -11.11 6.33 18.88
N LEU A 162 -10.59 6.48 17.66
CA LEU A 162 -10.90 5.59 16.53
C LEU A 162 -10.52 4.14 16.83
N CYS A 163 -9.36 3.91 17.47
CA CYS A 163 -8.92 2.57 17.85
C CYS A 163 -9.84 1.96 18.94
N LYS A 164 -10.31 2.74 19.92
CA LYS A 164 -11.26 2.28 20.93
C LYS A 164 -12.58 1.85 20.30
N GLN A 165 -13.15 2.71 19.44
CA GLN A 165 -14.39 2.43 18.72
C GLN A 165 -14.29 1.18 17.82
N GLN A 166 -13.12 0.91 17.25
CA GLN A 166 -12.90 -0.31 16.46
C GLN A 166 -12.86 -1.55 17.33
N SER A 167 -12.20 -1.50 18.51
CA SER A 167 -12.11 -2.63 19.44
C SER A 167 -13.46 -3.01 20.07
N GLU A 168 -14.44 -2.09 20.11
CA GLU A 168 -15.80 -2.37 20.60
C GLU A 168 -16.69 -3.09 19.57
N LYS A 169 -16.25 -3.16 18.31
CA LYS A 169 -16.99 -3.79 17.20
C LYS A 169 -16.54 -5.22 16.90
N GLU A 170 -15.38 -5.62 17.42
CA GLU A 170 -14.82 -6.97 17.29
C GLU A 170 -15.29 -7.88 18.43
#